data_0421f29285ec34db2478da98b9c31843
#
_entry.id   0421f29285ec34db2478da98b9c31843
#
_cell.length_a   1.000
_cell.length_b   1.000
_cell.length_c   1.000
_cell.angle_alpha   90.00
_cell.angle_beta   90.00
_cell.angle_gamma   90.00
#
_symmetry.space_group_name_H-M   'P 1'
#
loop_
_entity.id
_entity.type
_entity.pdbx_description
1 polymer ?
#
loop_
_entity_poly.entity_id
_entity_poly.type
_entity_poly.pdbx_seq_one_letter_code
_entity_poly.pdbx_strand_id
1 'polypeptide(L)'
;MILRLLFFLTLLCVQKTEDNPKALEIFMDDFNDTILDLNHWNYELGDGCPKLCGWGNKELQHYTKENIFLRNEKLVIKATSENNRYFSGRITTKDKIEFQYGTVEVKAKLPRGKGVWPAIWMLGHDIDENYWPGCGEIDIMEYVGRTPGKIHNTLHTSDSFGISKNTKITTVSNIEDGFHVYKMNWDKNQIQFSIDNDIVYTFAPKEKSDAIWPFDKPFYLILNLAIGGYFGGFEVDDTIFPQEFIIDYIKVYKTPTQ
;
A
#
# COMPACT_ATOMS: atom_id res chain seq x y z
N MET A 1 -22.57 -1.70 -78.18
CA MET A 1 -21.51 -2.08 -77.22
C MET A 1 -21.48 -1.01 -76.13
N ILE A 2 -22.20 -1.26 -75.02
CA ILE A 2 -22.43 -0.28 -73.93
C ILE A 2 -21.48 -0.59 -72.80
N LEU A 3 -20.53 0.32 -72.55
CA LEU A 3 -19.52 0.21 -71.48
C LEU A 3 -20.15 0.69 -70.16
N ARG A 4 -20.36 -0.23 -69.20
CA ARG A 4 -20.80 0.09 -67.83
C ARG A 4 -19.60 0.43 -66.96
N LEU A 5 -19.51 1.71 -66.56
CA LEU A 5 -18.55 2.17 -65.57
C LEU A 5 -19.08 1.82 -64.17
N LEU A 6 -18.36 0.92 -63.45
CA LEU A 6 -18.62 0.65 -62.02
C LEU A 6 -17.82 1.64 -61.17
N PHE A 7 -18.54 2.50 -60.44
CA PHE A 7 -17.96 3.34 -59.41
C PHE A 7 -17.82 2.52 -58.13
N PHE A 8 -16.61 2.27 -57.70
CA PHE A 8 -16.31 1.73 -56.36
C PHE A 8 -16.28 2.91 -55.36
N LEU A 9 -17.31 2.98 -54.50
CA LEU A 9 -17.34 3.92 -53.37
C LEU A 9 -16.56 3.28 -52.19
N THR A 10 -15.31 3.72 -51.96
CA THR A 10 -14.56 3.31 -50.80
C THR A 10 -15.04 4.12 -49.59
N LEU A 11 -15.75 3.43 -48.69
CA LEU A 11 -16.19 3.99 -47.40
C LEU A 11 -14.95 4.05 -46.48
N LEU A 12 -14.35 5.25 -46.30
CA LEU A 12 -13.35 5.48 -45.25
C LEU A 12 -14.06 5.45 -43.89
N CYS A 13 -13.88 4.33 -43.18
CA CYS A 13 -14.23 4.26 -41.77
C CYS A 13 -13.19 5.07 -40.98
N VAL A 14 -13.51 6.29 -40.60
CA VAL A 14 -12.74 7.08 -39.63
C VAL A 14 -12.99 6.44 -38.25
N GLN A 15 -12.04 5.63 -37.79
CA GLN A 15 -12.00 5.21 -36.40
C GLN A 15 -11.72 6.45 -35.56
N LYS A 16 -12.73 6.94 -34.84
CA LYS A 16 -12.53 7.84 -33.71
C LYS A 16 -11.71 7.05 -32.68
N THR A 17 -10.45 7.40 -32.54
CA THR A 17 -9.71 7.07 -31.33
C THR A 17 -10.36 7.86 -30.20
N GLU A 18 -11.09 7.20 -29.32
CA GLU A 18 -11.49 7.79 -28.05
C GLU A 18 -10.19 8.06 -27.29
N ASP A 19 -9.79 9.31 -27.20
CA ASP A 19 -8.77 9.76 -26.26
C ASP A 19 -9.31 9.48 -24.85
N ASN A 20 -8.91 8.35 -24.29
CA ASN A 20 -9.17 8.07 -22.88
C ASN A 20 -8.49 9.18 -22.08
N PRO A 21 -9.23 9.94 -21.28
CA PRO A 21 -8.65 11.05 -20.54
C PRO A 21 -7.50 10.52 -19.67
N LYS A 22 -6.31 11.09 -19.88
CA LYS A 22 -5.09 10.68 -19.19
C LYS A 22 -5.28 10.86 -17.69
N ALA A 23 -5.01 9.81 -16.91
CA ALA A 23 -5.05 9.89 -15.47
C ALA A 23 -4.13 11.02 -14.97
N LEU A 24 -4.64 11.84 -14.06
CA LEU A 24 -3.86 12.94 -13.46
C LEU A 24 -2.96 12.34 -12.37
N GLU A 25 -1.66 12.36 -12.62
CA GLU A 25 -0.67 11.95 -11.62
C GLU A 25 -0.67 12.93 -10.46
N ILE A 26 -0.75 12.40 -9.22
CA ILE A 26 -0.63 13.15 -7.97
C ILE A 26 0.80 13.00 -7.43
N PHE A 27 1.32 11.77 -7.44
CA PHE A 27 2.63 11.43 -6.92
C PHE A 27 3.15 10.17 -7.60
N MET A 28 4.44 10.15 -7.87
CA MET A 28 5.15 8.97 -8.33
C MET A 28 6.55 8.95 -7.70
N ASP A 29 6.97 7.80 -7.22
CA ASP A 29 8.34 7.53 -6.82
C ASP A 29 8.77 6.19 -7.42
N ASP A 30 9.73 6.20 -8.29
CA ASP A 30 10.33 5.02 -8.93
C ASP A 30 11.72 4.69 -8.35
N PHE A 31 12.10 5.43 -7.27
CA PHE A 31 13.31 5.21 -6.49
C PHE A 31 14.62 5.23 -7.31
N ASN A 32 14.64 5.99 -8.40
CA ASN A 32 15.79 6.13 -9.29
C ASN A 32 16.90 7.03 -8.73
N ASP A 33 16.64 7.71 -7.62
CA ASP A 33 17.62 8.55 -6.93
C ASP A 33 18.72 7.72 -6.24
N THR A 34 19.75 8.40 -5.75
CA THR A 34 20.84 7.77 -4.97
C THR A 34 20.51 7.63 -3.50
N ILE A 35 19.60 8.46 -3.00
CA ILE A 35 19.10 8.48 -1.60
C ILE A 35 17.60 8.72 -1.60
N LEU A 36 16.93 8.33 -0.51
CA LEU A 36 15.51 8.59 -0.33
C LEU A 36 15.21 10.11 -0.37
N ASP A 37 14.24 10.51 -1.20
CA ASP A 37 13.84 11.93 -1.31
C ASP A 37 13.07 12.37 -0.07
N LEU A 38 13.72 13.15 0.77
CA LEU A 38 13.12 13.69 2.00
C LEU A 38 12.14 14.85 1.75
N ASN A 39 11.93 15.30 0.51
CA ASN A 39 10.80 16.19 0.22
C ASN A 39 9.47 15.40 0.20
N HIS A 40 9.53 14.11 -0.07
CA HIS A 40 8.35 13.23 -0.14
C HIS A 40 8.21 12.35 1.10
N TRP A 41 9.33 11.92 1.70
CA TRP A 41 9.36 10.92 2.76
C TRP A 41 9.87 11.44 4.09
N ASN A 42 9.31 10.94 5.17
CA ASN A 42 9.83 11.04 6.53
C ASN A 42 10.27 9.67 7.02
N TYR A 43 11.33 9.61 7.82
CA TYR A 43 11.63 8.43 8.61
C TYR A 43 10.83 8.46 9.91
N GLU A 44 10.20 7.36 10.27
CA GLU A 44 9.70 7.12 11.62
C GLU A 44 10.67 6.18 12.33
N LEU A 45 11.21 6.60 13.48
CA LEU A 45 12.36 5.95 14.12
C LEU A 45 12.00 5.44 15.52
N GLY A 46 12.79 4.45 15.99
CA GLY A 46 12.68 3.88 17.33
C GLY A 46 11.63 2.76 17.41
N ASP A 47 11.14 2.53 18.61
CA ASP A 47 10.14 1.52 18.94
C ASP A 47 8.75 2.11 19.26
N GLY A 48 8.55 3.38 18.91
CA GLY A 48 7.32 4.14 19.19
C GLY A 48 7.21 4.70 20.61
N CYS A 49 8.12 4.34 21.53
CA CYS A 49 8.10 4.87 22.88
C CYS A 49 8.49 6.36 22.95
N PRO A 50 7.97 7.16 23.90
CA PRO A 50 7.02 6.76 24.93
C PRO A 50 5.53 6.84 24.51
N LYS A 51 5.23 7.37 23.31
CA LYS A 51 3.83 7.64 22.91
C LYS A 51 3.08 6.36 22.52
N LEU A 52 3.74 5.44 21.80
CA LEU A 52 3.12 4.26 21.22
C LEU A 52 4.10 3.09 21.23
N CYS A 53 4.52 2.66 22.44
CA CYS A 53 5.55 1.61 22.59
C CYS A 53 5.16 0.32 21.86
N GLY A 54 6.14 -0.27 21.13
CA GLY A 54 5.92 -1.40 20.24
C GLY A 54 4.93 -1.06 19.12
N TRP A 55 4.89 0.23 18.73
CA TRP A 55 4.01 0.77 17.68
C TRP A 55 2.52 0.39 17.88
N GLY A 56 2.08 0.23 19.16
CA GLY A 56 0.72 -0.16 19.53
C GLY A 56 0.41 -1.65 19.39
N ASN A 57 1.28 -2.44 18.75
CA ASN A 57 1.06 -3.84 18.41
C ASN A 57 2.02 -4.81 19.12
N LYS A 58 2.80 -4.32 20.10
CA LYS A 58 3.93 -5.05 20.73
C LYS A 58 4.94 -5.57 19.69
N GLU A 59 5.17 -4.78 18.66
CA GLU A 59 6.21 -5.05 17.67
C GLU A 59 7.60 -5.03 18.33
N LEU A 60 8.51 -5.82 17.79
CA LEU A 60 9.79 -6.13 18.45
C LEU A 60 10.96 -5.29 17.92
N GLN A 61 10.83 -4.68 16.75
CA GLN A 61 11.91 -3.96 16.09
C GLN A 61 12.05 -2.51 16.57
N HIS A 62 13.28 -2.01 16.42
CA HIS A 62 13.59 -0.60 16.34
C HIS A 62 13.69 -0.19 14.88
N TYR A 63 12.96 0.81 14.46
CA TYR A 63 13.10 1.40 13.13
C TYR A 63 14.28 2.34 13.10
N THR A 64 15.14 2.20 12.08
CA THR A 64 16.34 3.00 11.88
C THR A 64 16.48 3.45 10.43
N LYS A 65 17.26 4.53 10.19
CA LYS A 65 17.53 5.02 8.84
C LYS A 65 18.39 4.05 8.03
N GLU A 66 19.30 3.35 8.69
CA GLU A 66 20.25 2.42 8.09
C GLU A 66 19.56 1.19 7.49
N ASN A 67 18.35 0.91 7.95
CA ASN A 67 17.52 -0.17 7.43
C ASN A 67 16.67 0.25 6.22
N ILE A 68 16.83 1.48 5.71
CA ILE A 68 16.11 2.02 4.55
C ILE A 68 17.13 2.61 3.58
N PHE A 69 17.20 2.06 2.38
CA PHE A 69 18.14 2.53 1.36
C PHE A 69 17.64 2.21 -0.05
N LEU A 70 18.21 2.91 -1.03
CA LEU A 70 17.95 2.66 -2.44
C LEU A 70 19.02 1.71 -3.00
N ARG A 71 18.59 0.72 -3.77
CA ARG A 71 19.46 -0.24 -4.44
C ARG A 71 18.84 -0.73 -5.75
N ASN A 72 19.59 -0.58 -6.85
CA ASN A 72 19.13 -0.98 -8.19
C ASN A 72 17.76 -0.37 -8.53
N GLU A 73 17.63 0.94 -8.34
CA GLU A 73 16.39 1.69 -8.63
C GLU A 73 15.18 1.13 -7.87
N LYS A 74 15.37 0.77 -6.61
CA LYS A 74 14.31 0.24 -5.74
C LYS A 74 14.54 0.67 -4.31
N LEU A 75 13.44 0.94 -3.61
CA LEU A 75 13.47 1.10 -2.17
C LEU A 75 13.60 -0.27 -1.50
N VAL A 76 14.55 -0.37 -0.58
CA VAL A 76 14.75 -1.57 0.26
C VAL A 76 14.50 -1.20 1.71
N ILE A 77 13.53 -1.85 2.33
CA ILE A 77 13.33 -1.85 3.78
C ILE A 77 13.87 -3.19 4.29
N LYS A 78 14.97 -3.15 5.05
CA LYS A 78 15.70 -4.33 5.48
C LYS A 78 15.47 -4.61 6.96
N ALA A 79 15.00 -5.80 7.27
CA ALA A 79 14.94 -6.32 8.64
C ALA A 79 16.22 -7.08 8.98
N THR A 80 16.81 -6.80 10.13
CA THR A 80 18.00 -7.48 10.67
C THR A 80 17.79 -7.92 12.11
N SER A 81 18.52 -8.95 12.52
CA SER A 81 18.61 -9.42 13.92
C SER A 81 20.06 -9.33 14.36
N GLU A 82 20.35 -8.58 15.42
CA GLU A 82 21.68 -8.39 15.97
C GLU A 82 21.62 -8.41 17.51
N ASN A 83 22.37 -9.28 18.16
CA ASN A 83 22.42 -9.38 19.62
C ASN A 83 21.05 -9.50 20.29
N ASN A 84 20.18 -10.35 19.75
CA ASN A 84 18.78 -10.55 20.19
C ASN A 84 17.90 -9.28 20.11
N ARG A 85 18.24 -8.36 19.22
CA ARG A 85 17.45 -7.16 18.91
C ARG A 85 17.15 -7.12 17.43
N TYR A 86 15.96 -6.65 17.09
CA TYR A 86 15.53 -6.50 15.71
C TYR A 86 15.60 -5.04 15.30
N PHE A 87 16.06 -4.81 14.08
CA PHE A 87 16.07 -3.50 13.43
C PHE A 87 15.38 -3.60 12.09
N SER A 88 14.67 -2.54 11.72
CA SER A 88 13.96 -2.47 10.46
C SER A 88 13.73 -1.02 10.02
N GLY A 89 12.86 -0.79 9.04
CA GLY A 89 12.55 0.53 8.52
C GLY A 89 11.06 0.83 8.44
N ARG A 90 10.74 2.13 8.64
CA ARG A 90 9.40 2.70 8.43
C ARG A 90 9.53 4.11 7.90
N ILE A 91 8.80 4.39 6.81
CA ILE A 91 8.72 5.70 6.18
C ILE A 91 7.27 6.10 5.95
N THR A 92 7.03 7.40 5.91
CA THR A 92 5.70 7.95 5.71
C THR A 92 5.74 9.23 4.86
N THR A 93 4.65 9.50 4.15
CA THR A 93 4.46 10.76 3.42
C THR A 93 3.72 11.82 4.22
N LYS A 94 3.49 11.62 5.53
CA LYS A 94 2.78 12.55 6.41
C LYS A 94 3.29 13.97 6.27
N ASP A 95 2.39 14.96 6.17
CA ASP A 95 2.69 16.40 6.03
C ASP A 95 3.47 16.77 4.75
N LYS A 96 3.57 15.84 3.79
CA LYS A 96 4.30 16.05 2.52
C LYS A 96 3.45 15.70 1.31
N ILE A 97 3.01 14.44 1.22
CA ILE A 97 2.12 13.96 0.17
C ILE A 97 0.88 13.36 0.83
N GLU A 98 -0.20 14.11 0.77
CA GLU A 98 -1.52 13.73 1.27
C GLU A 98 -2.54 13.92 0.15
N PHE A 99 -3.46 13.00 0.01
CA PHE A 99 -4.46 13.06 -1.04
C PHE A 99 -5.77 12.42 -0.60
N GLN A 100 -6.85 12.90 -1.20
CA GLN A 100 -8.19 12.35 -1.04
C GLN A 100 -8.65 11.79 -2.37
N TYR A 101 -9.07 10.52 -2.36
CA TYR A 101 -9.49 9.75 -3.54
C TYR A 101 -8.40 9.57 -4.59
N GLY A 102 -8.58 8.57 -5.42
CA GLY A 102 -7.67 8.21 -6.49
C GLY A 102 -7.26 6.74 -6.43
N THR A 103 -6.24 6.43 -7.19
CA THR A 103 -5.65 5.10 -7.24
C THR A 103 -4.26 5.15 -6.63
N VAL A 104 -3.99 4.25 -5.70
CA VAL A 104 -2.63 3.93 -5.23
C VAL A 104 -2.22 2.61 -5.85
N GLU A 105 -1.06 2.58 -6.48
CA GLU A 105 -0.48 1.39 -7.06
C GLU A 105 0.96 1.24 -6.58
N VAL A 106 1.26 0.12 -5.94
CA VAL A 106 2.59 -0.19 -5.42
C VAL A 106 3.04 -1.54 -5.97
N LYS A 107 4.21 -1.58 -6.61
CA LYS A 107 4.83 -2.82 -7.03
C LYS A 107 5.92 -3.20 -6.05
N ALA A 108 5.74 -4.33 -5.38
CA ALA A 108 6.62 -4.75 -4.30
C ALA A 108 6.86 -6.25 -4.28
N LYS A 109 8.02 -6.64 -3.69
CA LYS A 109 8.41 -8.02 -3.38
C LYS A 109 8.45 -8.20 -1.88
N LEU A 110 7.75 -9.22 -1.40
CA LEU A 110 7.61 -9.51 0.03
C LEU A 110 8.82 -10.25 0.61
N PRO A 111 9.15 -10.01 1.90
CA PRO A 111 10.04 -10.86 2.67
C PRO A 111 9.37 -12.20 3.00
N ARG A 112 10.15 -13.17 3.45
CA ARG A 112 9.66 -14.51 3.81
C ARG A 112 10.05 -14.88 5.23
N GLY A 113 9.29 -15.81 5.81
CA GLY A 113 9.62 -16.46 7.06
C GLY A 113 8.87 -15.91 8.26
N LYS A 114 8.85 -16.72 9.30
CA LYS A 114 8.05 -16.51 10.52
C LYS A 114 8.56 -15.30 11.31
N GLY A 115 7.69 -14.35 11.56
CA GLY A 115 7.98 -13.12 12.30
C GLY A 115 8.01 -11.86 11.46
N VAL A 116 8.11 -11.93 10.11
CA VAL A 116 8.03 -10.73 9.28
C VAL A 116 6.60 -10.28 9.08
N TRP A 117 6.40 -8.94 9.02
CA TRP A 117 5.12 -8.30 8.77
C TRP A 117 5.34 -6.98 7.98
N PRO A 118 5.52 -7.08 6.64
CA PRO A 118 5.51 -5.90 5.76
C PRO A 118 4.09 -5.36 5.58
N ALA A 119 3.98 -4.02 5.45
CA ALA A 119 2.72 -3.34 5.20
C ALA A 119 2.87 -2.16 4.23
N ILE A 120 1.85 -1.98 3.40
CA ILE A 120 1.56 -0.81 2.57
C ILE A 120 0.20 -0.31 3.03
N TRP A 121 0.14 0.86 3.65
CA TRP A 121 -1.06 1.32 4.32
C TRP A 121 -1.15 2.84 4.40
N MET A 122 -2.27 3.36 4.89
CA MET A 122 -2.54 4.78 4.96
C MET A 122 -3.28 5.14 6.25
N LEU A 123 -3.01 6.33 6.79
CA LEU A 123 -3.76 6.93 7.89
C LEU A 123 -4.36 8.27 7.48
N GLY A 124 -5.49 8.63 8.08
CA GLY A 124 -6.11 9.93 7.91
C GLY A 124 -5.18 11.05 8.39
N HIS A 125 -5.12 12.14 7.63
CA HIS A 125 -4.25 13.29 7.91
C HIS A 125 -4.50 13.93 9.28
N ASP A 126 -5.73 13.77 9.80
CA ASP A 126 -6.20 14.34 11.06
C ASP A 126 -5.87 13.45 12.30
N ILE A 127 -4.93 12.51 12.18
CA ILE A 127 -4.55 11.58 13.27
C ILE A 127 -4.17 12.28 14.59
N ASP A 128 -3.62 13.48 14.52
CA ASP A 128 -3.17 14.23 15.69
C ASP A 128 -4.33 14.88 16.46
N GLU A 129 -5.49 15.11 15.80
CA GLU A 129 -6.72 15.65 16.39
C GLU A 129 -7.78 14.59 16.59
N ASN A 130 -7.92 13.68 15.63
CA ASN A 130 -8.88 12.59 15.61
C ASN A 130 -8.14 11.26 15.72
N TYR A 131 -7.77 10.90 16.94
CA TYR A 131 -6.95 9.70 17.21
C TYR A 131 -7.53 8.43 16.60
N TRP A 132 -6.62 7.51 16.30
CA TRP A 132 -6.99 6.17 15.85
C TRP A 132 -7.99 5.50 16.82
N PRO A 133 -9.03 4.82 16.33
CA PRO A 133 -9.35 4.53 14.93
C PRO A 133 -10.22 5.59 14.22
N GLY A 134 -10.53 6.71 14.86
CA GLY A 134 -11.40 7.77 14.30
C GLY A 134 -10.83 8.45 13.06
N CYS A 135 -9.51 8.59 12.96
CA CYS A 135 -8.86 9.11 11.76
C CYS A 135 -9.05 8.20 10.52
N GLY A 136 -9.40 6.93 10.73
CA GLY A 136 -9.46 5.93 9.69
C GLY A 136 -8.09 5.38 9.29
N GLU A 137 -8.06 4.11 8.88
CA GLU A 137 -6.87 3.42 8.38
C GLU A 137 -7.24 2.54 7.19
N ILE A 138 -6.41 2.52 6.16
CA ILE A 138 -6.59 1.73 4.95
C ILE A 138 -5.35 0.88 4.74
N ASP A 139 -5.45 -0.43 4.96
CA ASP A 139 -4.37 -1.38 4.74
C ASP A 139 -4.48 -1.94 3.33
N ILE A 140 -3.68 -1.35 2.42
CA ILE A 140 -3.66 -1.74 1.00
C ILE A 140 -3.07 -3.14 0.86
N MET A 141 -2.06 -3.46 1.64
CA MET A 141 -1.44 -4.77 1.70
C MET A 141 -0.81 -5.00 3.07
N GLU A 142 -1.21 -6.06 3.73
CA GLU A 142 -0.47 -6.63 4.84
C GLU A 142 -0.20 -8.10 4.59
N TYR A 143 1.01 -8.52 4.90
CA TYR A 143 1.43 -9.91 4.85
C TYR A 143 2.10 -10.30 6.16
N VAL A 144 1.85 -11.51 6.65
CA VAL A 144 2.53 -12.04 7.83
C VAL A 144 3.15 -13.40 7.51
N GLY A 145 4.47 -13.51 7.72
CA GLY A 145 5.23 -14.69 7.36
C GLY A 145 4.85 -15.98 8.10
N ARG A 146 4.05 -15.90 9.18
CA ARG A 146 3.48 -17.06 9.86
C ARG A 146 2.32 -17.72 9.10
N THR A 147 1.72 -17.01 8.13
CA THR A 147 0.64 -17.53 7.28
C THR A 147 0.98 -17.27 5.81
N PRO A 148 1.98 -17.99 5.25
CA PRO A 148 2.46 -17.75 3.90
C PRO A 148 1.33 -17.86 2.87
N GLY A 149 1.45 -17.14 1.76
CA GLY A 149 0.48 -17.13 0.67
C GLY A 149 -0.79 -16.32 0.97
N LYS A 150 -0.91 -15.59 2.10
CA LYS A 150 -2.11 -14.83 2.46
C LYS A 150 -1.82 -13.34 2.52
N ILE A 151 -2.64 -12.56 1.80
CA ILE A 151 -2.65 -11.11 1.85
C ILE A 151 -3.92 -10.66 2.57
N HIS A 152 -3.76 -9.69 3.44
CA HIS A 152 -4.83 -9.04 4.17
C HIS A 152 -5.04 -7.63 3.60
N ASN A 153 -6.28 -7.29 3.29
CA ASN A 153 -6.74 -5.94 2.98
C ASN A 153 -7.74 -5.58 4.07
N THR A 154 -7.46 -4.52 4.82
CA THR A 154 -8.26 -4.16 6.00
C THR A 154 -8.63 -2.69 5.99
N LEU A 155 -9.76 -2.36 6.60
CA LEU A 155 -10.16 -1.00 6.89
C LEU A 155 -10.46 -0.90 8.38
N HIS A 156 -9.79 0.02 9.07
CA HIS A 156 -10.08 0.32 10.48
C HIS A 156 -10.85 1.63 10.58
N THR A 157 -11.94 1.57 11.29
CA THR A 157 -12.87 2.68 11.52
C THR A 157 -13.36 2.65 12.96
N SER A 158 -13.98 3.69 13.47
CA SER A 158 -14.54 3.69 14.83
C SER A 158 -15.59 2.60 15.06
N ASP A 159 -16.30 2.17 14.00
CA ASP A 159 -17.28 1.07 14.04
C ASP A 159 -16.63 -0.32 14.04
N SER A 160 -15.40 -0.43 13.48
CA SER A 160 -14.70 -1.72 13.37
C SER A 160 -13.19 -1.54 13.28
N PHE A 161 -12.47 -1.96 14.31
CA PHE A 161 -11.01 -1.84 14.39
C PHE A 161 -10.37 -3.02 15.15
N GLY A 162 -9.03 -3.10 15.15
CA GLY A 162 -8.30 -4.24 15.70
C GLY A 162 -8.59 -5.50 14.89
N ILE A 163 -9.36 -6.45 15.43
CA ILE A 163 -9.91 -7.56 14.63
C ILE A 163 -11.11 -7.03 13.84
N SER A 164 -10.79 -6.28 12.78
CA SER A 164 -11.81 -5.59 11.99
C SER A 164 -12.67 -6.57 11.18
N LYS A 165 -14.01 -6.38 11.21
CA LYS A 165 -14.94 -7.05 10.31
C LYS A 165 -14.79 -6.63 8.84
N ASN A 166 -14.11 -5.48 8.61
CA ASN A 166 -13.86 -4.94 7.27
C ASN A 166 -12.52 -5.46 6.73
N THR A 167 -12.23 -6.74 6.95
CA THR A 167 -11.02 -7.42 6.47
C THR A 167 -11.34 -8.47 5.43
N LYS A 168 -10.56 -8.50 4.36
CA LYS A 168 -10.52 -9.59 3.39
C LYS A 168 -9.16 -10.27 3.42
N ILE A 169 -9.16 -11.59 3.56
CA ILE A 169 -7.96 -12.41 3.42
C ILE A 169 -8.03 -13.12 2.08
N THR A 170 -7.02 -12.89 1.24
CA THR A 170 -6.92 -13.49 -0.09
C THR A 170 -5.72 -14.42 -0.13
N THR A 171 -5.93 -15.66 -0.63
CA THR A 171 -4.83 -16.61 -0.84
C THR A 171 -4.30 -16.45 -2.26
N VAL A 172 -3.00 -16.17 -2.37
CA VAL A 172 -2.26 -16.05 -3.64
C VAL A 172 -1.04 -16.95 -3.52
N SER A 173 -1.03 -18.06 -4.25
CA SER A 173 -0.08 -19.16 -4.04
C SER A 173 1.40 -18.79 -4.32
N ASN A 174 1.64 -17.76 -5.13
CA ASN A 174 2.97 -17.30 -5.53
C ASN A 174 3.31 -15.90 -5.03
N ILE A 175 2.56 -15.35 -4.08
CA ILE A 175 2.71 -13.95 -3.63
C ILE A 175 4.11 -13.62 -3.09
N GLU A 176 4.86 -14.62 -2.69
CA GLU A 176 6.22 -14.49 -2.20
C GLU A 176 7.27 -14.63 -3.33
N ASP A 177 6.84 -14.89 -4.56
CA ASP A 177 7.71 -15.14 -5.71
C ASP A 177 7.80 -13.91 -6.62
N GLY A 178 8.83 -13.08 -6.41
CA GLY A 178 9.05 -11.92 -7.27
C GLY A 178 8.25 -10.68 -6.84
N PHE A 179 7.94 -9.83 -7.81
CA PHE A 179 7.20 -8.60 -7.60
C PHE A 179 5.74 -8.79 -7.97
N HIS A 180 4.86 -8.26 -7.14
CA HIS A 180 3.42 -8.19 -7.36
C HIS A 180 2.95 -6.74 -7.27
N VAL A 181 1.83 -6.44 -7.91
CA VAL A 181 1.22 -5.11 -7.91
C VAL A 181 0.04 -5.10 -6.94
N TYR A 182 0.17 -4.32 -5.87
CA TYR A 182 -0.89 -4.06 -4.90
C TYR A 182 -1.54 -2.73 -5.22
N LYS A 183 -2.84 -2.73 -5.45
CA LYS A 183 -3.56 -1.54 -5.89
C LYS A 183 -4.81 -1.30 -5.06
N MET A 184 -5.07 -0.03 -4.79
CA MET A 184 -6.31 0.47 -4.21
C MET A 184 -6.91 1.52 -5.13
N ASN A 185 -8.19 1.36 -5.47
CA ASN A 185 -9.01 2.41 -6.07
C ASN A 185 -9.96 2.95 -5.00
N TRP A 186 -9.93 4.24 -4.79
CA TRP A 186 -10.70 4.89 -3.74
C TRP A 186 -11.46 6.10 -4.30
N ASP A 187 -12.76 6.09 -4.11
CA ASP A 187 -13.66 7.20 -4.42
C ASP A 187 -14.63 7.46 -3.26
N LYS A 188 -15.54 8.42 -3.43
CA LYS A 188 -16.54 8.76 -2.41
C LYS A 188 -17.53 7.62 -2.09
N ASN A 189 -17.59 6.58 -2.90
CA ASN A 189 -18.58 5.50 -2.76
C ASN A 189 -17.98 4.21 -2.25
N GLN A 190 -16.72 3.92 -2.59
CA GLN A 190 -16.09 2.63 -2.33
C GLN A 190 -14.57 2.73 -2.23
N ILE A 191 -13.99 1.73 -1.57
CA ILE A 191 -12.57 1.41 -1.61
C ILE A 191 -12.44 -0.01 -2.16
N GLN A 192 -11.68 -0.17 -3.23
CA GLN A 192 -11.50 -1.44 -3.91
C GLN A 192 -10.02 -1.81 -3.99
N PHE A 193 -9.70 -3.03 -3.60
CA PHE A 193 -8.34 -3.56 -3.61
C PHE A 193 -8.17 -4.60 -4.72
N SER A 194 -7.00 -4.60 -5.35
CA SER A 194 -6.61 -5.63 -6.31
C SER A 194 -5.15 -6.05 -6.14
N ILE A 195 -4.86 -7.28 -6.54
CA ILE A 195 -3.51 -7.86 -6.60
C ILE A 195 -3.31 -8.33 -8.04
N ASP A 196 -2.25 -7.86 -8.72
CA ASP A 196 -1.93 -8.18 -10.11
C ASP A 196 -3.12 -7.98 -11.08
N ASN A 197 -3.90 -6.92 -10.84
CA ASN A 197 -5.14 -6.54 -11.54
C ASN A 197 -6.39 -7.36 -11.17
N ASP A 198 -6.30 -8.43 -10.40
CA ASP A 198 -7.47 -9.16 -9.91
C ASP A 198 -8.07 -8.43 -8.71
N ILE A 199 -9.35 -8.04 -8.80
CA ILE A 199 -10.08 -7.42 -7.69
C ILE A 199 -10.28 -8.47 -6.61
N VAL A 200 -9.75 -8.20 -5.41
CA VAL A 200 -9.81 -9.12 -4.27
C VAL A 200 -10.79 -8.68 -3.18
N TYR A 201 -11.03 -7.37 -3.05
CA TYR A 201 -11.95 -6.85 -2.05
C TYR A 201 -12.57 -5.52 -2.50
N THR A 202 -13.83 -5.31 -2.19
CA THR A 202 -14.54 -4.04 -2.35
C THR A 202 -15.30 -3.72 -1.07
N PHE A 203 -15.01 -2.58 -0.47
CA PHE A 203 -15.74 -2.03 0.66
C PHE A 203 -16.63 -0.87 0.18
N ALA A 204 -17.94 -1.08 0.22
CA ALA A 204 -18.94 -0.12 -0.24
C ALA A 204 -20.16 -0.17 0.70
N PRO A 205 -20.06 0.41 1.91
CA PRO A 205 -21.15 0.36 2.88
C PRO A 205 -22.34 1.18 2.37
N LYS A 206 -23.56 0.67 2.62
CA LYS A 206 -24.80 1.36 2.24
C LYS A 206 -25.03 2.62 3.05
N GLU A 207 -24.71 2.54 4.33
CA GLU A 207 -24.79 3.67 5.26
C GLU A 207 -23.40 4.19 5.54
N LYS A 208 -23.23 5.50 5.48
CA LYS A 208 -21.96 6.18 5.73
C LYS A 208 -22.17 7.20 6.83
N SER A 209 -21.57 6.91 7.97
CA SER A 209 -21.33 7.85 9.06
C SER A 209 -19.83 7.98 9.26
N ASP A 210 -19.37 8.98 9.98
CA ASP A 210 -17.96 9.13 10.31
C ASP A 210 -17.37 7.90 11.01
N ALA A 211 -18.22 7.17 11.75
CA ALA A 211 -17.81 5.93 12.40
C ALA A 211 -17.60 4.76 11.44
N ILE A 212 -18.31 4.72 10.29
CA ILE A 212 -18.26 3.63 9.30
C ILE A 212 -17.36 4.02 8.12
N TRP A 213 -17.39 5.28 7.71
CA TRP A 213 -16.72 5.80 6.52
C TRP A 213 -15.93 7.08 6.82
N PRO A 214 -14.81 7.01 7.56
CA PRO A 214 -13.95 8.17 7.82
C PRO A 214 -13.04 8.54 6.65
N PHE A 215 -13.37 8.09 5.44
CA PHE A 215 -12.50 8.13 4.27
C PHE A 215 -12.80 9.31 3.31
N ASP A 216 -13.58 10.31 3.73
CA ASP A 216 -13.89 11.51 2.93
C ASP A 216 -12.96 12.68 3.30
N LYS A 217 -11.67 12.41 3.46
CA LYS A 217 -10.60 13.37 3.81
C LYS A 217 -9.26 12.91 3.26
N PRO A 218 -8.21 13.74 3.29
CA PRO A 218 -6.87 13.32 2.87
C PRO A 218 -6.28 12.21 3.75
N PHE A 219 -5.50 11.33 3.13
CA PHE A 219 -4.71 10.28 3.76
C PHE A 219 -3.28 10.35 3.29
N TYR A 220 -2.35 9.88 4.11
CA TYR A 220 -0.93 9.74 3.78
C TYR A 220 -0.48 8.29 3.79
N LEU A 221 0.54 7.98 3.01
CA LEU A 221 1.10 6.63 2.87
C LEU A 221 2.09 6.31 3.97
N ILE A 222 2.12 5.04 4.37
CA ILE A 222 3.11 4.45 5.26
C ILE A 222 3.60 3.13 4.66
N LEU A 223 4.92 2.92 4.68
CA LEU A 223 5.58 1.68 4.30
C LEU A 223 6.46 1.23 5.45
N ASN A 224 6.32 0.00 5.87
CA ASN A 224 7.17 -0.58 6.91
C ASN A 224 7.34 -2.08 6.78
N LEU A 225 8.34 -2.58 7.48
CA LEU A 225 8.53 -4.00 7.73
C LEU A 225 8.60 -4.21 9.24
N ALA A 226 7.48 -4.54 9.87
CA ALA A 226 7.41 -4.88 11.28
C ALA A 226 7.94 -6.30 11.55
N ILE A 227 8.29 -6.56 12.80
CA ILE A 227 8.77 -7.88 13.25
C ILE A 227 7.99 -8.28 14.50
N GLY A 228 7.39 -9.45 14.47
CA GLY A 228 6.65 -10.00 15.60
C GLY A 228 5.34 -9.25 15.89
N GLY A 229 5.05 -9.07 17.17
CA GLY A 229 3.86 -8.38 17.63
C GLY A 229 2.57 -9.20 17.54
N TYR A 230 1.45 -8.55 17.81
CA TYR A 230 0.14 -9.22 17.83
C TYR A 230 -0.23 -9.84 16.47
N PHE A 231 0.08 -9.18 15.37
CA PHE A 231 -0.28 -9.67 14.05
C PHE A 231 0.85 -10.46 13.39
N GLY A 232 2.10 -10.04 13.48
CA GLY A 232 3.26 -10.79 12.97
C GLY A 232 3.51 -12.11 13.72
N GLY A 233 3.07 -12.19 14.99
CA GLY A 233 3.27 -13.33 15.89
C GLY A 233 4.51 -13.16 16.76
N PHE A 234 4.47 -13.70 17.99
CA PHE A 234 5.58 -13.58 18.94
C PHE A 234 6.69 -14.63 18.74
N GLU A 235 6.44 -15.63 17.91
CA GLU A 235 7.45 -16.60 17.52
C GLU A 235 8.14 -16.11 16.24
N VAL A 236 9.36 -15.60 16.40
CA VAL A 236 10.21 -15.15 15.29
C VAL A 236 11.28 -16.19 15.03
N ASP A 237 11.49 -16.53 13.76
CA ASP A 237 12.59 -17.39 13.34
C ASP A 237 13.83 -16.53 13.08
N ASP A 238 14.75 -16.50 14.03
CA ASP A 238 15.98 -15.70 13.92
C ASP A 238 16.90 -16.13 12.77
N THR A 239 16.73 -17.33 12.25
CA THR A 239 17.58 -17.86 11.18
C THR A 239 17.26 -17.27 9.80
N ILE A 240 16.11 -16.60 9.65
CA ILE A 240 15.69 -16.01 8.38
C ILE A 240 16.39 -14.68 8.05
N PHE A 241 16.91 -13.97 9.07
CA PHE A 241 17.48 -12.64 8.86
C PHE A 241 18.85 -12.66 8.16
N PRO A 242 19.12 -11.65 7.30
CA PRO A 242 18.29 -10.50 7.00
C PRO A 242 17.13 -10.82 6.05
N GLN A 243 16.04 -10.07 6.17
CA GLN A 243 14.91 -10.08 5.24
C GLN A 243 14.71 -8.70 4.61
N GLU A 244 14.18 -8.65 3.39
CA GLU A 244 13.99 -7.41 2.66
C GLU A 244 12.58 -7.30 2.09
N PHE A 245 11.93 -6.19 2.36
CA PHE A 245 10.74 -5.72 1.67
C PHE A 245 11.20 -4.73 0.61
N ILE A 246 11.00 -5.07 -0.66
CA ILE A 246 11.56 -4.32 -1.79
C ILE A 246 10.42 -3.71 -2.59
N ILE A 247 10.45 -2.39 -2.76
CA ILE A 247 9.44 -1.65 -3.52
C ILE A 247 10.09 -1.13 -4.81
N ASP A 248 9.48 -1.50 -5.96
CA ASP A 248 9.93 -1.12 -7.29
C ASP A 248 9.47 0.30 -7.65
N TYR A 249 8.19 0.58 -7.40
CA TYR A 249 7.62 1.90 -7.55
C TYR A 249 6.34 2.09 -6.73
N ILE A 250 6.00 3.36 -6.54
CA ILE A 250 4.70 3.81 -6.04
C ILE A 250 4.14 4.83 -7.03
N LYS A 251 2.84 4.70 -7.36
CA LYS A 251 2.11 5.65 -8.18
C LYS A 251 0.80 6.02 -7.50
N VAL A 252 0.51 7.30 -7.44
CA VAL A 252 -0.77 7.83 -6.99
C VAL A 252 -1.33 8.71 -8.09
N TYR A 253 -2.55 8.42 -8.55
CA TYR A 253 -3.17 9.17 -9.62
C TYR A 253 -4.68 9.24 -9.49
N LYS A 254 -5.29 10.31 -10.01
CA LYS A 254 -6.74 10.43 -10.16
C LYS A 254 -7.14 9.93 -11.53
N THR A 255 -8.08 8.99 -11.56
CA THR A 255 -8.80 8.71 -12.79
C THR A 255 -9.72 9.91 -13.04
N PRO A 256 -9.72 10.51 -14.25
CA PRO A 256 -10.67 11.55 -14.56
C PRO A 256 -12.10 11.06 -14.32
N THR A 257 -12.88 11.84 -13.58
CA THR A 257 -14.33 11.59 -13.43
C THR A 257 -14.97 11.63 -14.81
N GLN A 258 -15.59 10.52 -15.21
CA GLN A 258 -16.48 10.47 -16.37
C GLN A 258 -17.69 11.37 -16.16
#